data_78bc68a68b2e00d263d7f49b1c934a7f
#
_entry.id   78bc68a68b2e00d263d7f49b1c934a7f
#
_cell.length_a   1.000
_cell.length_b   1.000
_cell.length_c   1.000
_cell.angle_alpha   90.00
_cell.angle_beta   90.00
_cell.angle_gamma   90.00
#
_symmetry.space_group_name_H-M   'P 1'
#
loop_
_entity.id
_entity.type
_entity.pdbx_description
1 polymer ?
#
loop_
_entity_poly.entity_id
_entity_poly.type
_entity_poly.pdbx_seq_one_letter_code
_entity_poly.pdbx_strand_id
1 'polypeptide(L)'
;MTQFASPVLHTLLDTDAYKLHMQQAVFHHYHDVHVAAEFRCRGDDLLGIYADSIREQVEAMQHLALTDDEYQWLSGLPFFKADYLNWLREFRYKPEQVTVTNDNGKLDIRLTGPWREVIMWEVPLLAVISELAHRYRSPETGVTQAVAALENKLVEFSRLTEGLDMSRFRLMDFGTRRRFSREVQEAIVRRLQQEPWFVGTSNYDLARRLDLTPMGTQAHEWFQAHQQISPDLANSQRAALAAWLEEYPDRLGIALIDCITMDAFLRDFGPEFAERYQGLRHDSGDPVEWGEKAIAHYEKLGIDPMSKVLVFSDNLDLAKAVDLYRHFSSRVNLSFGIGTRLTCDIPQVKPLNIVIKLVECNGKPVAKLSDSPGKTICHDKAFVRALRKAFDLPQVKKAS
;
A
#
# COMPACT_ATOMS: atom_id res chain seq x y z
N MET A 1 3.24 27.03 26.91
CA MET A 1 2.26 27.10 25.82
C MET A 1 2.76 26.14 24.73
N THR A 2 2.25 24.94 24.68
CA THR A 2 2.50 23.98 23.61
C THR A 2 1.89 24.56 22.34
N GLN A 3 2.73 24.98 21.40
CA GLN A 3 2.30 25.39 20.08
C GLN A 3 1.72 24.14 19.43
N PHE A 4 0.40 24.08 19.22
CA PHE A 4 -0.23 22.98 18.49
C PHE A 4 0.51 22.82 17.16
N ALA A 5 1.03 21.61 16.93
CA ALA A 5 1.69 21.33 15.68
C ALA A 5 0.67 21.52 14.55
N SER A 6 1.02 22.32 13.52
CA SER A 6 0.12 22.50 12.37
C SER A 6 -0.32 21.14 11.83
N PRO A 7 -1.59 20.97 11.41
CA PRO A 7 -2.07 19.73 10.85
C PRO A 7 -1.15 19.22 9.73
N VAL A 8 -0.86 17.92 9.77
CA VAL A 8 -0.09 17.25 8.71
C VAL A 8 -0.99 16.99 7.50
N LEU A 9 -2.24 16.63 7.78
CA LEU A 9 -3.23 16.33 6.76
C LEU A 9 -4.22 17.48 6.59
N HIS A 10 -4.58 17.78 5.35
CA HIS A 10 -5.47 18.88 4.99
C HIS A 10 -6.72 18.42 4.23
N THR A 11 -6.79 17.17 3.81
CA THR A 11 -7.89 16.60 3.05
C THR A 11 -8.06 15.12 3.35
N LEU A 12 -9.29 14.64 3.19
CA LEU A 12 -9.62 13.21 3.26
C LEU A 12 -8.90 12.39 2.18
N LEU A 13 -8.57 13.03 1.06
CA LEU A 13 -7.92 12.39 -0.09
C LEU A 13 -6.38 12.27 0.04
N ASP A 14 -5.76 12.80 1.11
CA ASP A 14 -4.32 12.59 1.34
C ASP A 14 -4.07 11.17 1.86
N THR A 15 -4.38 10.22 0.99
CA THR A 15 -4.29 8.77 1.23
C THR A 15 -4.00 8.02 -0.07
N ASP A 16 -3.56 6.76 0.04
CA ASP A 16 -3.30 5.91 -1.13
C ASP A 16 -4.61 5.38 -1.75
N ALA A 17 -4.65 5.36 -3.08
CA ALA A 17 -5.83 5.02 -3.88
C ALA A 17 -6.47 3.68 -3.50
N TYR A 18 -5.66 2.66 -3.20
CA TYR A 18 -6.17 1.35 -2.82
C TYR A 18 -7.05 1.36 -1.57
N LYS A 19 -6.91 2.38 -0.69
CA LYS A 19 -7.75 2.50 0.53
C LYS A 19 -9.20 2.81 0.18
N LEU A 20 -9.44 3.77 -0.69
CA LEU A 20 -10.81 4.09 -1.13
C LEU A 20 -11.40 2.96 -1.99
N HIS A 21 -10.58 2.30 -2.82
CA HIS A 21 -11.04 1.14 -3.59
C HIS A 21 -11.48 -0.01 -2.68
N MET A 22 -10.64 -0.39 -1.71
CA MET A 22 -11.03 -1.42 -0.74
C MET A 22 -12.21 -0.97 0.14
N GLN A 23 -12.25 0.32 0.53
CA GLN A 23 -13.35 0.85 1.34
C GLN A 23 -14.69 0.73 0.60
N GLN A 24 -14.74 1.02 -0.71
CA GLN A 24 -15.94 0.83 -1.51
C GLN A 24 -16.38 -0.64 -1.53
N ALA A 25 -15.44 -1.56 -1.77
CA ALA A 25 -15.75 -2.99 -1.75
C ALA A 25 -16.23 -3.47 -0.36
N VAL A 26 -15.61 -2.97 0.72
CA VAL A 26 -16.07 -3.25 2.10
C VAL A 26 -17.46 -2.65 2.36
N PHE A 27 -17.71 -1.44 1.88
CA PHE A 27 -19.01 -0.78 2.00
C PHE A 27 -20.13 -1.58 1.35
N HIS A 28 -19.90 -2.18 0.19
CA HIS A 28 -20.92 -2.95 -0.51
C HIS A 28 -21.11 -4.38 0.04
N HIS A 29 -20.03 -5.04 0.42
CA HIS A 29 -20.06 -6.48 0.69
C HIS A 29 -19.93 -6.85 2.18
N TYR A 30 -19.40 -5.95 3.04
CA TYR A 30 -18.97 -6.31 4.40
C TYR A 30 -19.37 -5.28 5.47
N HIS A 31 -20.65 -4.89 5.50
CA HIS A 31 -21.19 -3.82 6.37
C HIS A 31 -20.90 -4.03 7.86
N ASP A 32 -21.02 -5.27 8.32
CA ASP A 32 -21.00 -5.61 9.75
C ASP A 32 -19.63 -6.16 10.22
N VAL A 33 -18.63 -6.12 9.34
CA VAL A 33 -17.30 -6.62 9.69
C VAL A 33 -16.57 -5.61 10.56
N HIS A 34 -16.05 -6.09 11.71
CA HIS A 34 -15.21 -5.35 12.62
C HIS A 34 -13.76 -5.83 12.53
N VAL A 35 -12.82 -4.91 12.68
CA VAL A 35 -11.40 -5.21 12.58
C VAL A 35 -10.60 -4.56 13.70
N ALA A 36 -9.42 -5.14 13.96
CA ALA A 36 -8.36 -4.49 14.70
C ALA A 36 -7.05 -4.49 13.91
N ALA A 37 -6.36 -3.36 13.93
CA ALA A 37 -5.04 -3.20 13.31
C ALA A 37 -4.04 -2.61 14.31
N GLU A 38 -2.76 -2.93 14.12
CA GLU A 38 -1.69 -2.48 15.02
C GLU A 38 -0.54 -1.86 14.25
N PHE A 39 0.02 -0.83 14.85
CA PHE A 39 1.26 -0.21 14.43
C PHE A 39 2.47 -1.09 14.75
N ARG A 40 3.45 -1.08 13.87
CA ARG A 40 4.74 -1.73 14.08
C ARG A 40 5.87 -0.83 13.56
N CYS A 41 6.81 -0.51 14.42
CA CYS A 41 8.13 -0.03 14.03
C CYS A 41 9.06 -1.24 13.88
N ARG A 42 9.62 -1.43 12.69
CA ARG A 42 10.54 -2.54 12.38
C ARG A 42 12.02 -2.15 12.58
N GLY A 43 12.27 -0.87 12.89
CA GLY A 43 13.58 -0.33 13.28
C GLY A 43 13.67 -0.12 14.79
N ASP A 44 14.84 0.40 15.21
CA ASP A 44 15.12 0.72 16.61
C ASP A 44 14.69 2.15 16.99
N ASP A 45 13.78 2.74 16.22
CA ASP A 45 13.33 4.11 16.41
C ASP A 45 12.41 4.24 17.62
N LEU A 46 12.79 5.08 18.57
CA LEU A 46 12.00 5.41 19.76
C LEU A 46 10.98 6.51 19.39
N LEU A 47 9.84 6.11 18.83
CA LEU A 47 8.80 7.02 18.35
C LEU A 47 7.78 7.41 19.43
N GLY A 48 7.83 6.82 20.60
CA GLY A 48 6.93 7.11 21.71
C GLY A 48 7.00 8.56 22.21
N ILE A 49 8.13 9.24 21.97
CA ILE A 49 8.27 10.67 22.30
C ILE A 49 7.32 11.58 21.51
N TYR A 50 6.78 11.10 20.38
CA TYR A 50 5.83 11.83 19.55
C TYR A 50 4.36 11.48 19.86
N ALA A 51 4.08 10.62 20.85
CA ALA A 51 2.74 10.11 21.14
C ALA A 51 1.70 11.22 21.37
N ASP A 52 2.07 12.27 22.10
CA ASP A 52 1.17 13.41 22.35
C ASP A 52 0.85 14.17 21.06
N SER A 53 1.85 14.51 20.27
CA SER A 53 1.65 15.16 18.98
C SER A 53 0.84 14.29 18.02
N ILE A 54 1.02 12.96 18.03
CA ILE A 54 0.23 12.03 17.22
C ILE A 54 -1.23 12.05 17.68
N ARG A 55 -1.52 12.05 18.98
CA ARG A 55 -2.90 12.16 19.51
C ARG A 55 -3.57 13.47 19.06
N GLU A 56 -2.85 14.60 19.12
CA GLU A 56 -3.36 15.88 18.62
C GLU A 56 -3.71 15.81 17.11
N GLN A 57 -2.89 15.15 16.30
CA GLN A 57 -3.20 14.96 14.87
C GLN A 57 -4.40 14.03 14.65
N VAL A 58 -4.51 12.94 15.42
CA VAL A 58 -5.67 12.03 15.40
C VAL A 58 -6.96 12.78 15.70
N GLU A 59 -6.95 13.63 16.75
CA GLU A 59 -8.10 14.47 17.09
C GLU A 59 -8.42 15.48 15.97
N ALA A 60 -7.42 16.08 15.35
CA ALA A 60 -7.64 17.02 14.24
C ALA A 60 -8.27 16.36 13.00
N MET A 61 -7.99 15.08 12.76
CA MET A 61 -8.51 14.35 11.60
C MET A 61 -10.03 14.22 11.58
N GLN A 62 -10.73 14.28 12.73
CA GLN A 62 -12.20 14.24 12.76
C GLN A 62 -12.87 15.38 11.97
N HIS A 63 -12.13 16.46 11.72
CA HIS A 63 -12.62 17.61 10.95
C HIS A 63 -12.39 17.48 9.44
N LEU A 64 -11.67 16.45 8.98
CA LEU A 64 -11.48 16.20 7.56
C LEU A 64 -12.77 15.63 6.96
N ALA A 65 -13.20 16.26 5.87
CA ALA A 65 -14.39 15.89 5.13
C ALA A 65 -14.10 15.94 3.64
N LEU A 66 -14.85 15.19 2.86
CA LEU A 66 -14.83 15.31 1.42
C LEU A 66 -15.47 16.64 1.01
N THR A 67 -14.74 17.48 0.28
CA THR A 67 -15.27 18.73 -0.29
C THR A 67 -16.12 18.46 -1.53
N ASP A 68 -16.95 19.44 -1.95
CA ASP A 68 -17.77 19.29 -3.16
C ASP A 68 -16.90 19.11 -4.41
N ASP A 69 -15.78 19.80 -4.54
CA ASP A 69 -14.84 19.65 -5.65
C ASP A 69 -14.18 18.26 -5.68
N GLU A 70 -13.80 17.73 -4.52
CA GLU A 70 -13.25 16.38 -4.39
C GLU A 70 -14.31 15.33 -4.74
N TYR A 71 -15.55 15.50 -4.27
CA TYR A 71 -16.66 14.62 -4.62
C TYR A 71 -16.92 14.62 -6.15
N GLN A 72 -16.97 15.78 -6.77
CA GLN A 72 -17.18 15.89 -8.22
C GLN A 72 -16.05 15.22 -9.01
N TRP A 73 -14.81 15.42 -8.59
CA TRP A 73 -13.67 14.77 -9.23
C TRP A 73 -13.72 13.24 -9.09
N LEU A 74 -13.99 12.72 -7.88
CA LEU A 74 -14.15 11.27 -7.65
C LEU A 74 -15.30 10.70 -8.47
N SER A 75 -16.41 11.43 -8.61
CA SER A 75 -17.56 11.02 -9.42
C SER A 75 -17.25 10.89 -10.92
N GLY A 76 -16.18 11.53 -11.39
CA GLY A 76 -15.67 11.39 -12.75
C GLY A 76 -14.82 10.13 -12.96
N LEU A 77 -14.39 9.45 -11.88
CA LEU A 77 -13.61 8.23 -11.97
C LEU A 77 -14.53 7.01 -12.18
N PRO A 78 -14.28 6.19 -13.21
CA PRO A 78 -15.26 5.23 -13.72
C PRO A 78 -15.49 3.99 -12.83
N PHE A 79 -14.81 3.87 -11.70
CA PHE A 79 -14.89 2.74 -10.79
C PHE A 79 -15.57 3.06 -9.46
N PHE A 80 -15.86 4.34 -9.18
CA PHE A 80 -16.63 4.71 -7.99
C PHE A 80 -18.13 4.69 -8.27
N LYS A 81 -18.88 4.11 -7.32
CA LYS A 81 -20.34 4.07 -7.35
C LYS A 81 -20.92 5.22 -6.53
N ALA A 82 -22.06 5.75 -6.99
CA ALA A 82 -22.66 6.97 -6.41
C ALA A 82 -23.11 6.79 -4.96
N ASP A 83 -23.61 5.63 -4.58
CA ASP A 83 -24.04 5.32 -3.21
C ASP A 83 -22.85 5.32 -2.24
N TYR A 84 -21.70 4.74 -2.63
CA TYR A 84 -20.48 4.82 -1.87
C TYR A 84 -19.97 6.26 -1.72
N LEU A 85 -19.93 7.03 -2.82
CA LEU A 85 -19.47 8.42 -2.77
C LEU A 85 -20.38 9.30 -1.90
N ASN A 86 -21.70 9.08 -1.93
CA ASN A 86 -22.64 9.75 -1.04
C ASN A 86 -22.37 9.42 0.43
N TRP A 87 -22.09 8.16 0.73
CA TRP A 87 -21.69 7.75 2.07
C TRP A 87 -20.32 8.36 2.47
N LEU A 88 -19.34 8.38 1.56
CA LEU A 88 -18.01 8.95 1.81
C LEU A 88 -18.08 10.45 2.10
N ARG A 89 -19.04 11.18 1.54
CA ARG A 89 -19.26 12.60 1.82
C ARG A 89 -19.63 12.85 3.29
N GLU A 90 -20.35 11.91 3.90
CA GLU A 90 -20.74 11.96 5.31
C GLU A 90 -19.69 11.33 6.24
N PHE A 91 -18.71 10.62 5.69
CA PHE A 91 -17.66 9.97 6.48
C PHE A 91 -16.85 11.01 7.25
N ARG A 92 -16.56 10.68 8.50
CA ARG A 92 -15.61 11.42 9.36
C ARG A 92 -14.73 10.41 10.10
N TYR A 93 -13.48 10.76 10.30
CA TYR A 93 -12.62 10.01 11.20
C TYR A 93 -13.16 10.06 12.63
N LYS A 94 -13.05 8.97 13.35
CA LYS A 94 -13.53 8.81 14.73
C LYS A 94 -12.33 8.56 15.64
N PRO A 95 -11.79 9.58 16.33
CA PRO A 95 -10.60 9.45 17.18
C PRO A 95 -10.69 8.32 18.21
N GLU A 96 -11.88 8.02 18.73
CA GLU A 96 -12.12 6.93 19.66
C GLU A 96 -11.78 5.53 19.11
N GLN A 97 -11.60 5.38 17.81
CA GLN A 97 -11.12 4.15 17.16
C GLN A 97 -9.60 3.96 17.31
N VAL A 98 -8.87 4.99 17.74
CA VAL A 98 -7.40 5.02 17.76
C VAL A 98 -6.89 5.15 19.19
N THR A 99 -6.23 4.13 19.69
CA THR A 99 -5.49 4.21 20.95
C THR A 99 -4.01 4.43 20.66
N VAL A 100 -3.44 5.51 21.22
CA VAL A 100 -2.01 5.84 21.07
C VAL A 100 -1.35 5.85 22.44
N THR A 101 -0.34 5.02 22.65
CA THR A 101 0.41 4.93 23.92
C THR A 101 1.92 5.01 23.69
N ASN A 102 2.62 5.43 24.74
CA ASN A 102 4.07 5.41 24.82
C ASN A 102 4.47 4.38 25.89
N ASP A 103 5.02 3.26 25.44
CA ASP A 103 5.57 2.25 26.34
C ASP A 103 7.10 2.33 26.35
N ASN A 104 7.66 2.98 27.37
CA ASN A 104 9.12 3.12 27.57
C ASN A 104 9.84 3.65 26.32
N GLY A 105 9.28 4.66 25.66
CA GLY A 105 9.82 5.26 24.44
C GLY A 105 9.37 4.57 23.13
N LYS A 106 8.72 3.43 23.20
CA LYS A 106 8.14 2.75 22.06
C LYS A 106 6.72 3.28 21.83
N LEU A 107 6.43 3.61 20.59
CA LEU A 107 5.08 3.97 20.14
C LEU A 107 4.26 2.69 19.94
N ASP A 108 3.13 2.61 20.62
CA ASP A 108 2.11 1.60 20.38
C ASP A 108 0.82 2.26 19.93
N ILE A 109 0.23 1.77 18.82
CA ILE A 109 -1.04 2.25 18.29
C ILE A 109 -1.90 1.05 17.92
N ARG A 110 -3.14 1.07 18.43
CA ARG A 110 -4.18 0.10 18.07
C ARG A 110 -5.38 0.82 17.48
N LEU A 111 -5.88 0.29 16.37
CA LEU A 111 -7.07 0.74 15.67
C LEU A 111 -8.16 -0.31 15.82
N THR A 112 -9.39 0.09 16.16
CA THR A 112 -10.51 -0.86 16.31
C THR A 112 -11.84 -0.24 15.89
N GLY A 113 -12.69 -1.02 15.22
CA GLY A 113 -14.02 -0.59 14.82
C GLY A 113 -14.54 -1.26 13.55
N PRO A 114 -15.62 -0.72 12.97
CA PRO A 114 -16.14 -1.19 11.69
C PRO A 114 -15.07 -1.10 10.58
N TRP A 115 -14.90 -2.17 9.79
CA TRP A 115 -13.82 -2.23 8.80
C TRP A 115 -13.87 -1.07 7.80
N ARG A 116 -15.06 -0.72 7.31
CA ARG A 116 -15.27 0.40 6.38
C ARG A 116 -14.82 1.77 6.92
N GLU A 117 -14.65 1.90 8.26
CA GLU A 117 -14.17 3.12 8.90
C GLU A 117 -12.66 3.00 9.23
N VAL A 118 -12.27 1.91 9.88
CA VAL A 118 -10.89 1.68 10.33
C VAL A 118 -9.89 1.61 9.17
N ILE A 119 -10.32 1.12 8.01
CA ILE A 119 -9.48 0.98 6.82
C ILE A 119 -8.82 2.30 6.39
N MET A 120 -9.45 3.43 6.66
CA MET A 120 -8.94 4.75 6.27
C MET A 120 -7.79 5.26 7.14
N TRP A 121 -7.59 4.72 8.35
CA TRP A 121 -6.57 5.21 9.27
C TRP A 121 -5.13 4.88 8.89
N GLU A 122 -4.87 3.74 8.23
CA GLU A 122 -3.50 3.22 8.03
C GLU A 122 -2.59 4.25 7.36
N VAL A 123 -2.92 4.68 6.15
CA VAL A 123 -2.03 5.51 5.32
C VAL A 123 -1.86 6.91 5.89
N PRO A 124 -2.93 7.64 6.22
CA PRO A 124 -2.82 8.96 6.81
C PRO A 124 -2.04 8.97 8.13
N LEU A 125 -2.31 8.01 9.02
CA LEU A 125 -1.62 7.94 10.30
C LEU A 125 -0.13 7.63 10.16
N LEU A 126 0.25 6.74 9.22
CA LEU A 126 1.66 6.48 8.92
C LEU A 126 2.35 7.72 8.34
N ALA A 127 1.68 8.48 7.46
CA ALA A 127 2.19 9.74 6.94
C ALA A 127 2.39 10.78 8.04
N VAL A 128 1.44 10.91 8.97
CA VAL A 128 1.54 11.76 10.16
C VAL A 128 2.76 11.40 11.02
N ILE A 129 2.92 10.11 11.36
CA ILE A 129 4.05 9.64 12.18
C ILE A 129 5.38 9.93 11.48
N SER A 130 5.46 9.65 10.18
CA SER A 130 6.67 9.87 9.39
C SER A 130 7.03 11.35 9.36
N GLU A 131 6.09 12.21 9.03
CA GLU A 131 6.32 13.64 8.89
C GLU A 131 6.65 14.31 10.23
N LEU A 132 5.93 13.99 11.31
CA LEU A 132 6.25 14.50 12.64
C LEU A 132 7.68 14.12 13.05
N ALA A 133 8.06 12.85 12.87
CA ALA A 133 9.41 12.40 13.22
C ALA A 133 10.49 13.15 12.42
N HIS A 134 10.27 13.40 11.13
CA HIS A 134 11.24 14.13 10.30
C HIS A 134 11.29 15.62 10.59
N ARG A 135 10.17 16.26 10.90
CA ARG A 135 10.14 17.68 11.34
C ARG A 135 11.03 17.90 12.57
N TYR A 136 11.05 16.93 13.51
CA TYR A 136 11.87 17.03 14.71
C TYR A 136 13.33 16.62 14.51
N ARG A 137 13.58 15.58 13.69
CA ARG A 137 14.93 15.02 13.52
C ARG A 137 15.78 15.76 12.50
N SER A 138 15.14 16.40 11.54
CA SER A 138 15.82 17.03 10.40
C SER A 138 15.14 18.36 10.02
N PRO A 139 15.05 19.33 10.95
CA PRO A 139 14.28 20.57 10.75
C PRO A 139 14.83 21.46 9.63
N GLU A 140 16.11 21.34 9.30
CA GLU A 140 16.76 22.11 8.23
C GLU A 140 16.67 21.43 6.85
N THR A 141 16.03 20.23 6.78
CA THR A 141 15.87 19.48 5.55
C THR A 141 14.47 19.72 4.98
N GLY A 142 14.37 19.82 3.66
CA GLY A 142 13.08 20.06 3.01
C GLY A 142 13.11 19.83 1.50
N VAL A 143 12.21 20.52 0.81
CA VAL A 143 11.98 20.36 -0.63
C VAL A 143 13.24 20.52 -1.47
N THR A 144 14.07 21.54 -1.18
CA THR A 144 15.28 21.85 -1.96
C THR A 144 16.25 20.67 -1.98
N GLN A 145 16.53 20.09 -0.81
CA GLN A 145 17.44 18.95 -0.68
C GLN A 145 16.85 17.69 -1.33
N ALA A 146 15.54 17.48 -1.18
CA ALA A 146 14.85 16.35 -1.77
C ALA A 146 14.86 16.38 -3.30
N VAL A 147 14.55 17.55 -3.90
CA VAL A 147 14.58 17.73 -5.36
C VAL A 147 16.01 17.60 -5.89
N ALA A 148 17.00 18.19 -5.23
CA ALA A 148 18.40 18.03 -5.63
C ALA A 148 18.85 16.54 -5.61
N ALA A 149 18.42 15.78 -4.60
CA ALA A 149 18.69 14.34 -4.53
C ALA A 149 18.00 13.58 -5.67
N LEU A 150 16.76 13.95 -6.03
CA LEU A 150 16.05 13.36 -7.16
C LEU A 150 16.76 13.67 -8.48
N GLU A 151 17.20 14.92 -8.73
CA GLU A 151 17.91 15.26 -9.98
C GLU A 151 19.18 14.41 -10.17
N ASN A 152 19.95 14.19 -9.12
CA ASN A 152 21.12 13.30 -9.19
C ASN A 152 20.73 11.85 -9.60
N LYS A 153 19.62 11.35 -9.08
CA LYS A 153 19.10 10.02 -9.47
C LYS A 153 18.61 10.00 -10.92
N LEU A 154 18.00 11.08 -11.40
CA LEU A 154 17.55 11.19 -12.80
C LEU A 154 18.72 11.23 -13.78
N VAL A 155 19.82 11.89 -13.40
CA VAL A 155 21.08 11.83 -14.19
C VAL A 155 21.59 10.40 -14.27
N GLU A 156 21.64 9.67 -13.16
CA GLU A 156 22.04 8.26 -13.14
C GLU A 156 21.08 7.37 -13.93
N PHE A 157 19.78 7.57 -13.76
CA PHE A 157 18.74 6.87 -14.50
C PHE A 157 18.90 7.06 -16.01
N SER A 158 19.18 8.28 -16.47
CA SER A 158 19.43 8.58 -17.88
C SER A 158 20.62 7.77 -18.44
N ARG A 159 21.71 7.64 -17.66
CA ARG A 159 22.86 6.80 -18.04
C ARG A 159 22.50 5.32 -18.10
N LEU A 160 21.77 4.84 -17.09
CA LEU A 160 21.34 3.43 -17.02
C LEU A 160 20.39 3.05 -18.16
N THR A 161 19.63 3.98 -18.68
CA THR A 161 18.64 3.73 -19.75
C THR A 161 19.16 4.03 -21.15
N GLU A 162 20.41 4.46 -21.29
CA GLU A 162 21.01 4.74 -22.60
C GLU A 162 20.93 3.52 -23.52
N GLY A 163 20.36 3.71 -24.70
CA GLY A 163 20.16 2.65 -25.70
C GLY A 163 18.99 1.68 -25.42
N LEU A 164 18.22 1.86 -24.34
CA LEU A 164 17.03 1.08 -24.08
C LEU A 164 15.78 1.71 -24.70
N ASP A 165 14.89 0.87 -25.22
CA ASP A 165 13.53 1.32 -25.57
C ASP A 165 12.70 1.51 -24.29
N MET A 166 12.52 2.77 -23.89
CA MET A 166 11.78 3.15 -22.70
C MET A 166 10.28 3.42 -22.96
N SER A 167 9.80 3.19 -24.18
CA SER A 167 8.40 3.50 -24.56
C SER A 167 7.36 2.79 -23.71
N ARG A 168 7.69 1.64 -23.13
CA ARG A 168 6.83 0.83 -22.26
C ARG A 168 7.23 0.85 -20.78
N PHE A 169 8.27 1.60 -20.40
CA PHE A 169 8.61 1.76 -18.98
C PHE A 169 7.54 2.60 -18.29
N ARG A 170 7.02 2.13 -17.15
CA ARG A 170 5.97 2.81 -16.39
C ARG A 170 6.35 2.88 -14.91
N LEU A 171 6.49 4.08 -14.39
CA LEU A 171 6.82 4.34 -12.99
C LEU A 171 5.70 5.10 -12.29
N MET A 172 5.45 4.72 -11.04
CA MET A 172 4.43 5.31 -10.17
C MET A 172 5.04 5.72 -8.82
N ASP A 173 4.54 6.80 -8.24
CA ASP A 173 4.82 7.14 -6.84
C ASP A 173 3.91 6.33 -5.90
N PHE A 174 4.53 5.61 -4.96
CA PHE A 174 3.89 4.87 -3.85
C PHE A 174 4.41 5.35 -2.49
N GLY A 175 4.75 6.63 -2.36
CA GLY A 175 5.55 7.16 -1.25
C GLY A 175 4.78 7.72 -0.06
N THR A 176 3.45 7.81 -0.09
CA THR A 176 2.64 8.54 0.91
C THR A 176 2.93 8.12 2.36
N ARG A 177 2.90 6.81 2.64
CA ARG A 177 2.96 6.26 4.02
C ARG A 177 4.23 6.57 4.80
N ARG A 178 5.35 6.80 4.12
CA ARG A 178 6.68 7.04 4.72
C ARG A 178 7.38 8.21 4.08
N ARG A 179 6.62 9.18 3.58
CA ARG A 179 7.14 10.41 3.00
C ARG A 179 7.90 11.22 4.05
N PHE A 180 8.86 12.01 3.61
CA PHE A 180 9.53 12.98 4.47
C PHE A 180 8.54 14.05 4.96
N SER A 181 7.82 14.68 4.02
CA SER A 181 6.69 15.56 4.26
C SER A 181 5.75 15.57 3.05
N ARG A 182 4.56 16.15 3.23
CA ARG A 182 3.58 16.36 2.16
C ARG A 182 4.16 17.23 1.04
N GLU A 183 4.83 18.32 1.40
CA GLU A 183 5.46 19.25 0.45
C GLU A 183 6.59 18.58 -0.34
N VAL A 184 7.38 17.74 0.30
CA VAL A 184 8.44 16.95 -0.39
C VAL A 184 7.82 15.96 -1.36
N GLN A 185 6.83 15.18 -0.97
CA GLN A 185 6.17 14.27 -1.89
C GLN A 185 5.57 15.00 -3.10
N GLU A 186 4.87 16.13 -2.86
CA GLU A 186 4.32 16.94 -3.95
C GLU A 186 5.40 17.46 -4.91
N ALA A 187 6.50 17.99 -4.39
CA ALA A 187 7.60 18.52 -5.22
C ALA A 187 8.25 17.38 -6.07
N ILE A 188 8.46 16.22 -5.48
CA ILE A 188 8.98 15.03 -6.17
C ILE A 188 8.03 14.59 -7.29
N VAL A 189 6.74 14.48 -7.01
CA VAL A 189 5.73 14.07 -8.00
C VAL A 189 5.60 15.09 -9.13
N ARG A 190 5.59 16.41 -8.82
CA ARG A 190 5.60 17.48 -9.84
C ARG A 190 6.82 17.41 -10.75
N ARG A 191 8.00 17.10 -10.19
CA ARG A 191 9.21 16.94 -11.00
C ARG A 191 9.13 15.72 -11.89
N LEU A 192 8.70 14.57 -11.35
CA LEU A 192 8.56 13.32 -12.10
C LEU A 192 7.47 13.38 -13.18
N GLN A 193 6.42 14.18 -13.00
CA GLN A 193 5.36 14.41 -13.98
C GLN A 193 5.91 14.92 -15.34
N GLN A 194 7.09 15.52 -15.36
CA GLN A 194 7.75 15.97 -16.58
C GLN A 194 8.38 14.83 -17.40
N GLU A 195 8.48 13.64 -16.81
CA GLU A 195 9.08 12.49 -17.43
C GLU A 195 8.01 11.63 -18.16
N PRO A 196 8.22 11.27 -19.44
CA PRO A 196 7.20 10.58 -20.23
C PRO A 196 6.87 9.17 -19.74
N TRP A 197 7.70 8.60 -18.91
CA TRP A 197 7.54 7.28 -18.30
C TRP A 197 6.89 7.31 -16.92
N PHE A 198 6.67 8.47 -16.34
CA PHE A 198 5.95 8.61 -15.08
C PHE A 198 4.44 8.63 -15.34
N VAL A 199 3.70 7.69 -14.73
CA VAL A 199 2.29 7.46 -15.09
C VAL A 199 1.29 7.81 -14.00
N GLY A 200 1.74 8.14 -12.77
CA GLY A 200 0.82 8.53 -11.72
C GLY A 200 1.34 8.36 -10.30
N THR A 201 0.47 8.60 -9.35
CA THR A 201 0.74 8.49 -7.92
C THR A 201 -0.35 7.69 -7.22
N SER A 202 -0.02 7.03 -6.11
CA SER A 202 -1.05 6.40 -5.26
C SER A 202 -1.83 7.40 -4.43
N ASN A 203 -1.32 8.61 -4.24
CA ASN A 203 -1.96 9.65 -3.42
C ASN A 203 -3.10 10.31 -4.18
N TYR A 204 -4.34 10.17 -3.67
CA TYR A 204 -5.53 10.73 -4.34
C TYR A 204 -5.52 12.25 -4.42
N ASP A 205 -5.09 12.96 -3.36
CA ASP A 205 -5.02 14.43 -3.39
C ASP A 205 -4.02 14.92 -4.43
N LEU A 206 -2.84 14.29 -4.52
CA LEU A 206 -1.86 14.64 -5.54
C LEU A 206 -2.34 14.28 -6.95
N ALA A 207 -2.99 13.12 -7.13
CA ALA A 207 -3.55 12.74 -8.42
C ALA A 207 -4.56 13.79 -8.91
N ARG A 208 -5.49 14.23 -8.03
CA ARG A 208 -6.46 15.26 -8.35
C ARG A 208 -5.81 16.61 -8.68
N ARG A 209 -4.91 17.09 -7.80
CA ARG A 209 -4.34 18.45 -7.94
C ARG A 209 -3.35 18.58 -9.09
N LEU A 210 -2.76 17.47 -9.53
CA LEU A 210 -1.74 17.45 -10.58
C LEU A 210 -2.26 16.83 -11.89
N ASP A 211 -3.55 16.50 -11.96
CA ASP A 211 -4.17 15.85 -13.12
C ASP A 211 -3.42 14.57 -13.52
N LEU A 212 -3.15 13.73 -12.52
CA LEU A 212 -2.47 12.44 -12.67
C LEU A 212 -3.46 11.28 -12.47
N THR A 213 -3.10 10.11 -12.98
CA THR A 213 -3.86 8.88 -12.73
C THR A 213 -3.64 8.41 -11.28
N PRO A 214 -4.71 8.19 -10.50
CA PRO A 214 -4.59 7.55 -9.19
C PRO A 214 -4.25 6.07 -9.36
N MET A 215 -3.15 5.62 -8.76
CA MET A 215 -2.59 4.28 -8.94
C MET A 215 -2.72 3.44 -7.69
N GLY A 216 -3.10 2.18 -7.85
CA GLY A 216 -3.24 1.22 -6.76
C GLY A 216 -4.56 0.45 -6.84
N THR A 217 -4.56 -0.77 -6.32
CA THR A 217 -5.75 -1.65 -6.36
C THR A 217 -6.07 -2.19 -4.97
N GLN A 218 -5.36 -3.22 -4.52
CA GLN A 218 -5.59 -3.98 -3.30
C GLN A 218 -4.37 -3.93 -2.37
N ALA A 219 -4.58 -4.26 -1.08
CA ALA A 219 -3.50 -4.47 -0.12
C ALA A 219 -3.72 -5.78 0.67
N HIS A 220 -2.71 -6.16 1.49
CA HIS A 220 -2.76 -7.38 2.31
C HIS A 220 -3.99 -7.46 3.20
N GLU A 221 -4.46 -6.33 3.71
CA GLU A 221 -5.64 -6.20 4.56
C GLU A 221 -6.87 -6.87 3.94
N TRP A 222 -7.07 -6.75 2.60
CA TRP A 222 -8.16 -7.39 1.88
C TRP A 222 -8.11 -8.91 2.02
N PHE A 223 -6.95 -9.51 1.74
CA PHE A 223 -6.76 -10.96 1.84
C PHE A 223 -6.74 -11.45 3.29
N GLN A 224 -6.20 -10.65 4.22
CA GLN A 224 -6.20 -11.00 5.65
C GLN A 224 -7.62 -11.07 6.21
N ALA A 225 -8.48 -10.09 5.92
CA ALA A 225 -9.86 -10.09 6.39
C ALA A 225 -10.63 -11.32 5.89
N HIS A 226 -10.42 -11.71 4.63
CA HIS A 226 -11.07 -12.88 4.05
C HIS A 226 -10.70 -14.21 4.74
N GLN A 227 -9.61 -14.29 5.49
CA GLN A 227 -9.28 -15.47 6.31
C GLN A 227 -10.35 -15.74 7.39
N GLN A 228 -11.12 -14.73 7.79
CA GLN A 228 -12.20 -14.86 8.78
C GLN A 228 -13.60 -14.62 8.20
N ILE A 229 -13.71 -13.97 7.04
CA ILE A 229 -14.98 -13.72 6.36
C ILE A 229 -15.38 -14.94 5.53
N SER A 230 -14.41 -15.59 4.89
CA SER A 230 -14.67 -16.81 4.11
C SER A 230 -15.15 -17.95 5.02
N PRO A 231 -16.17 -18.70 4.62
CA PRO A 231 -16.63 -19.87 5.37
C PRO A 231 -15.55 -20.97 5.51
N ASP A 232 -14.63 -21.04 4.55
CA ASP A 232 -13.52 -21.99 4.53
C ASP A 232 -12.19 -21.25 4.39
N LEU A 233 -11.30 -21.45 5.37
CA LEU A 233 -9.99 -20.83 5.42
C LEU A 233 -9.11 -21.17 4.20
N ALA A 234 -9.20 -22.43 3.69
CA ALA A 234 -8.44 -22.84 2.52
C ALA A 234 -8.87 -22.12 1.23
N ASN A 235 -10.10 -21.64 1.18
CA ASN A 235 -10.65 -20.90 0.04
C ASN A 235 -10.61 -19.37 0.23
N SER A 236 -9.99 -18.88 1.30
CA SER A 236 -10.03 -17.45 1.64
C SER A 236 -9.42 -16.55 0.55
N GLN A 237 -8.34 -16.98 -0.12
CA GLN A 237 -7.76 -16.23 -1.23
C GLN A 237 -8.69 -16.18 -2.46
N ARG A 238 -9.30 -17.31 -2.81
CA ARG A 238 -10.27 -17.38 -3.92
C ARG A 238 -11.50 -16.51 -3.64
N ALA A 239 -12.00 -16.50 -2.40
CA ALA A 239 -13.11 -15.64 -1.99
C ALA A 239 -12.73 -14.15 -2.11
N ALA A 240 -11.53 -13.77 -1.68
CA ALA A 240 -11.02 -12.41 -1.82
C ALA A 240 -10.91 -11.98 -3.29
N LEU A 241 -10.40 -12.86 -4.16
CA LEU A 241 -10.28 -12.61 -5.60
C LEU A 241 -11.66 -12.48 -6.27
N ALA A 242 -12.60 -13.36 -5.94
CA ALA A 242 -13.95 -13.34 -6.51
C ALA A 242 -14.72 -12.08 -6.10
N ALA A 243 -14.71 -11.72 -4.81
CA ALA A 243 -15.38 -10.52 -4.30
C ALA A 243 -14.80 -9.23 -4.91
N TRP A 244 -13.50 -9.20 -5.19
CA TRP A 244 -12.88 -8.06 -5.88
C TRP A 244 -13.38 -7.93 -7.32
N LEU A 245 -13.47 -9.02 -8.07
CA LEU A 245 -13.99 -9.02 -9.45
C LEU A 245 -15.50 -8.79 -9.52
N GLU A 246 -16.24 -9.03 -8.45
CA GLU A 246 -17.65 -8.66 -8.34
C GLU A 246 -17.81 -7.14 -8.20
N GLU A 247 -16.97 -6.52 -7.37
CA GLU A 247 -16.96 -5.06 -7.22
C GLU A 247 -16.39 -4.33 -8.43
N TYR A 248 -15.31 -4.86 -9.03
CA TYR A 248 -14.56 -4.27 -10.13
C TYR A 248 -14.35 -5.26 -11.29
N PRO A 249 -15.39 -5.58 -12.08
CA PRO A 249 -15.34 -6.67 -13.05
C PRO A 249 -14.29 -6.47 -14.15
N ASP A 250 -14.04 -5.21 -14.58
CA ASP A 250 -13.18 -4.89 -15.72
C ASP A 250 -12.07 -3.89 -15.39
N ARG A 251 -11.89 -3.54 -14.11
CA ARG A 251 -10.98 -2.49 -13.66
C ARG A 251 -10.27 -2.88 -12.38
N LEU A 252 -9.19 -2.15 -12.07
CA LEU A 252 -8.42 -2.35 -10.83
C LEU A 252 -7.96 -3.81 -10.62
N GLY A 253 -7.74 -4.53 -11.72
CA GLY A 253 -7.47 -5.97 -11.75
C GLY A 253 -6.00 -6.32 -11.54
N ILE A 254 -5.26 -5.64 -10.65
CA ILE A 254 -3.91 -6.06 -10.25
C ILE A 254 -4.00 -6.73 -8.89
N ALA A 255 -3.75 -8.03 -8.84
CA ALA A 255 -3.83 -8.80 -7.61
C ALA A 255 -2.52 -8.78 -6.82
N LEU A 256 -2.61 -8.58 -5.50
CA LEU A 256 -1.50 -8.76 -4.58
C LEU A 256 -1.40 -10.23 -4.18
N ILE A 257 -0.20 -10.83 -4.22
CA ILE A 257 -0.07 -12.28 -4.21
C ILE A 257 0.64 -12.89 -2.98
N ASP A 258 1.22 -12.09 -2.11
CA ASP A 258 2.11 -12.56 -1.04
C ASP A 258 1.49 -12.50 0.37
N CYS A 259 0.15 -12.52 0.48
CA CYS A 259 -0.50 -12.58 1.79
C CYS A 259 -0.23 -13.93 2.48
N ILE A 260 -0.29 -15.02 1.75
CA ILE A 260 0.12 -16.37 2.20
C ILE A 260 1.54 -16.66 1.70
N THR A 261 1.68 -17.14 0.47
CA THR A 261 2.91 -17.27 -0.32
C THR A 261 2.55 -17.19 -1.79
N MET A 262 3.52 -16.89 -2.65
CA MET A 262 3.31 -16.91 -4.09
C MET A 262 2.83 -18.28 -4.59
N ASP A 263 3.44 -19.37 -4.14
CA ASP A 263 3.08 -20.72 -4.61
C ASP A 263 1.64 -21.09 -4.22
N ALA A 264 1.21 -20.73 -2.99
CA ALA A 264 -0.17 -20.92 -2.56
C ALA A 264 -1.15 -20.04 -3.36
N PHE A 265 -0.75 -18.82 -3.69
CA PHE A 265 -1.56 -17.92 -4.50
C PHE A 265 -1.72 -18.45 -5.93
N LEU A 266 -0.65 -18.83 -6.60
CA LEU A 266 -0.69 -19.35 -7.97
C LEU A 266 -1.52 -20.64 -8.11
N ARG A 267 -1.53 -21.48 -7.06
CA ARG A 267 -2.44 -22.64 -7.00
C ARG A 267 -3.91 -22.22 -7.07
N ASP A 268 -4.29 -21.14 -6.38
CA ASP A 268 -5.65 -20.62 -6.29
C ASP A 268 -6.01 -19.71 -7.48
N PHE A 269 -5.01 -19.14 -8.17
CA PHE A 269 -5.15 -18.25 -9.31
C PHE A 269 -5.24 -19.01 -10.63
N GLY A 270 -6.32 -19.82 -10.76
CA GLY A 270 -6.60 -20.60 -11.96
C GLY A 270 -7.03 -19.77 -13.17
N PRO A 271 -7.38 -20.42 -14.31
CA PRO A 271 -7.75 -19.75 -15.56
C PRO A 271 -8.81 -18.67 -15.38
N GLU A 272 -9.84 -18.96 -14.58
CA GLU A 272 -10.93 -18.04 -14.29
C GLU A 272 -10.46 -16.65 -13.80
N PHE A 273 -9.52 -16.64 -12.85
CA PHE A 273 -8.97 -15.39 -12.33
C PHE A 273 -7.88 -14.84 -13.24
N ALA A 274 -7.00 -15.70 -13.75
CA ALA A 274 -5.87 -15.28 -14.57
C ALA A 274 -6.32 -14.61 -15.89
N GLU A 275 -7.46 -14.99 -16.47
CA GLU A 275 -8.03 -14.29 -17.62
C GLU A 275 -8.56 -12.92 -17.27
N ARG A 276 -9.31 -12.80 -16.17
CA ARG A 276 -10.04 -11.58 -15.78
C ARG A 276 -9.15 -10.53 -15.11
N TYR A 277 -8.16 -10.96 -14.30
CA TYR A 277 -7.20 -10.03 -13.71
C TYR A 277 -6.23 -9.50 -14.77
N GLN A 278 -5.95 -8.20 -14.70
CA GLN A 278 -5.04 -7.51 -15.62
C GLN A 278 -3.57 -7.82 -15.31
N GLY A 279 -3.26 -8.21 -14.09
CA GLY A 279 -1.88 -8.53 -13.70
C GLY A 279 -1.71 -8.86 -12.22
N LEU A 280 -0.44 -8.96 -11.82
CA LEU A 280 -0.01 -9.35 -10.49
C LEU A 280 0.95 -8.30 -9.91
N ARG A 281 0.97 -8.17 -8.55
CA ARG A 281 1.89 -7.28 -7.84
C ARG A 281 2.83 -8.04 -6.93
N HIS A 282 4.13 -7.79 -7.11
CA HIS A 282 5.22 -8.21 -6.25
C HIS A 282 5.35 -7.28 -5.03
N ASP A 283 5.35 -7.84 -3.81
CA ASP A 283 5.53 -7.09 -2.56
C ASP A 283 6.45 -7.81 -1.54
N SER A 284 7.05 -8.93 -1.94
CA SER A 284 8.09 -9.63 -1.15
C SER A 284 8.78 -10.74 -1.95
N GLY A 285 9.95 -11.18 -1.47
CA GLY A 285 10.78 -12.20 -2.13
C GLY A 285 11.75 -11.64 -3.16
N ASP A 286 12.43 -12.53 -3.88
CA ASP A 286 13.30 -12.14 -4.99
C ASP A 286 12.46 -11.74 -6.20
N PRO A 287 12.61 -10.51 -6.74
CA PRO A 287 11.76 -10.02 -7.81
C PRO A 287 11.97 -10.75 -9.13
N VAL A 288 13.18 -11.28 -9.40
CA VAL A 288 13.46 -12.01 -10.62
C VAL A 288 12.82 -13.38 -10.57
N GLU A 289 13.03 -14.14 -9.48
CA GLU A 289 12.38 -15.43 -9.27
C GLU A 289 10.86 -15.32 -9.31
N TRP A 290 10.32 -14.27 -8.69
CA TRP A 290 8.89 -13.96 -8.68
C TRP A 290 8.35 -13.72 -10.10
N GLY A 291 9.03 -12.88 -10.89
CA GLY A 291 8.61 -12.55 -12.26
C GLY A 291 8.66 -13.77 -13.18
N GLU A 292 9.70 -14.62 -13.06
CA GLU A 292 9.81 -15.86 -13.84
C GLU A 292 8.66 -16.84 -13.50
N LYS A 293 8.33 -17.00 -12.20
CA LYS A 293 7.20 -17.85 -11.78
C LYS A 293 5.86 -17.31 -12.29
N ALA A 294 5.66 -15.99 -12.28
CA ALA A 294 4.42 -15.37 -12.78
C ALA A 294 4.25 -15.58 -14.30
N ILE A 295 5.30 -15.36 -15.08
CA ILE A 295 5.31 -15.60 -16.53
C ILE A 295 5.02 -17.08 -16.82
N ALA A 296 5.78 -17.99 -16.21
CA ALA A 296 5.57 -19.44 -16.39
C ALA A 296 4.16 -19.90 -16.00
N HIS A 297 3.54 -19.27 -15.01
CA HIS A 297 2.16 -19.57 -14.64
C HIS A 297 1.17 -19.16 -15.73
N TYR A 298 1.30 -17.95 -16.30
CA TYR A 298 0.45 -17.51 -17.42
C TYR A 298 0.63 -18.42 -18.65
N GLU A 299 1.88 -18.74 -19.01
CA GLU A 299 2.19 -19.66 -20.13
C GLU A 299 1.56 -21.03 -19.91
N LYS A 300 1.67 -21.59 -18.70
CA LYS A 300 1.04 -22.88 -18.33
C LYS A 300 -0.48 -22.86 -18.48
N LEU A 301 -1.12 -21.72 -18.25
CA LEU A 301 -2.57 -21.51 -18.43
C LEU A 301 -2.95 -21.19 -19.89
N GLY A 302 -1.99 -21.10 -20.81
CA GLY A 302 -2.23 -20.74 -22.21
C GLY A 302 -2.54 -19.25 -22.42
N ILE A 303 -2.17 -18.40 -21.46
CA ILE A 303 -2.38 -16.95 -21.50
C ILE A 303 -1.07 -16.28 -21.93
N ASP A 304 -1.14 -15.44 -22.97
CA ASP A 304 0.01 -14.63 -23.40
C ASP A 304 0.43 -13.65 -22.29
N PRO A 305 1.65 -13.77 -21.71
CA PRO A 305 2.13 -12.84 -20.70
C PRO A 305 2.17 -11.38 -21.17
N MET A 306 2.34 -11.13 -22.49
CA MET A 306 2.28 -9.79 -23.04
C MET A 306 0.90 -9.13 -22.95
N SER A 307 -0.16 -9.88 -22.68
CA SER A 307 -1.48 -9.36 -22.38
C SER A 307 -1.64 -8.94 -20.91
N LYS A 308 -0.65 -9.20 -20.05
CA LYS A 308 -0.67 -8.98 -18.60
C LYS A 308 0.36 -7.95 -18.16
N VAL A 309 0.22 -7.47 -16.91
CA VAL A 309 1.13 -6.51 -16.28
C VAL A 309 1.71 -7.11 -15.00
N LEU A 310 3.02 -7.07 -14.86
CA LEU A 310 3.69 -7.32 -13.59
C LEU A 310 4.06 -5.98 -12.94
N VAL A 311 3.53 -5.75 -11.73
CA VAL A 311 3.81 -4.56 -10.93
C VAL A 311 4.83 -4.92 -9.85
N PHE A 312 6.00 -4.32 -9.89
CA PHE A 312 7.02 -4.46 -8.85
C PHE A 312 6.92 -3.30 -7.87
N SER A 313 6.86 -3.57 -6.56
CA SER A 313 6.68 -2.52 -5.55
C SER A 313 7.45 -2.73 -4.22
N ASP A 314 8.20 -3.82 -4.05
CA ASP A 314 8.96 -4.05 -2.83
C ASP A 314 10.40 -3.52 -2.96
N ASN A 315 10.76 -2.60 -2.07
CA ASN A 315 12.13 -2.09 -1.87
C ASN A 315 12.86 -1.66 -3.16
N LEU A 316 12.11 -1.04 -4.07
CA LEU A 316 12.65 -0.54 -5.34
C LEU A 316 13.30 0.83 -5.21
N ASP A 317 14.29 1.04 -6.06
CA ASP A 317 14.84 2.32 -6.51
C ASP A 317 14.85 2.36 -8.05
N LEU A 318 15.28 3.47 -8.64
CA LEU A 318 15.30 3.63 -10.11
C LEU A 318 16.24 2.63 -10.79
N ALA A 319 17.39 2.33 -10.20
CA ALA A 319 18.35 1.39 -10.79
C ALA A 319 17.80 -0.03 -10.86
N LYS A 320 17.22 -0.52 -9.75
CA LYS A 320 16.56 -1.84 -9.72
C LYS A 320 15.39 -1.92 -10.69
N ALA A 321 14.61 -0.85 -10.83
CA ALA A 321 13.52 -0.81 -11.80
C ALA A 321 14.03 -0.96 -13.24
N VAL A 322 15.17 -0.32 -13.59
CA VAL A 322 15.80 -0.48 -14.90
C VAL A 322 16.31 -1.91 -15.10
N ASP A 323 16.93 -2.52 -14.08
CA ASP A 323 17.44 -3.90 -14.20
C ASP A 323 16.29 -4.90 -14.43
N LEU A 324 15.19 -4.77 -13.71
CA LEU A 324 13.99 -5.58 -13.92
C LEU A 324 13.36 -5.32 -15.29
N TYR A 325 13.35 -4.06 -15.74
CA TYR A 325 12.85 -3.71 -17.07
C TYR A 325 13.69 -4.37 -18.18
N ARG A 326 15.01 -4.33 -18.09
CA ARG A 326 15.90 -5.03 -19.03
C ARG A 326 15.62 -6.53 -19.08
N HIS A 327 15.38 -7.13 -17.91
CA HIS A 327 15.18 -8.56 -17.79
C HIS A 327 13.84 -9.04 -18.40
N PHE A 328 12.76 -8.29 -18.18
CA PHE A 328 11.41 -8.78 -18.46
C PHE A 328 10.68 -8.09 -19.61
N SER A 329 11.11 -6.90 -20.07
CA SER A 329 10.31 -6.04 -20.98
C SER A 329 9.99 -6.66 -22.33
N SER A 330 10.77 -7.66 -22.81
CA SER A 330 10.49 -8.41 -24.03
C SER A 330 9.43 -9.50 -23.88
N ARG A 331 9.01 -9.84 -22.63
CA ARG A 331 8.15 -10.99 -22.34
C ARG A 331 6.85 -10.64 -21.65
N VAL A 332 6.77 -9.49 -20.96
CA VAL A 332 5.59 -9.08 -20.22
C VAL A 332 5.55 -7.55 -20.09
N ASN A 333 4.36 -6.95 -19.91
CA ASN A 333 4.29 -5.53 -19.58
C ASN A 333 4.65 -5.30 -18.11
N LEU A 334 5.31 -4.17 -17.83
CA LEU A 334 5.87 -3.86 -16.52
C LEU A 334 5.41 -2.50 -16.00
N SER A 335 5.23 -2.44 -14.69
CA SER A 335 5.05 -1.17 -13.96
C SER A 335 5.82 -1.22 -12.64
N PHE A 336 6.36 -0.08 -12.22
CA PHE A 336 7.21 0.03 -11.04
C PHE A 336 6.62 1.04 -10.06
N GLY A 337 6.29 0.58 -8.85
CA GLY A 337 5.84 1.44 -7.76
C GLY A 337 6.99 1.72 -6.80
N ILE A 338 7.49 2.96 -6.76
CA ILE A 338 8.56 3.33 -5.84
C ILE A 338 8.00 4.25 -4.75
N GLY A 339 8.23 3.88 -3.49
CA GLY A 339 7.76 4.62 -2.33
C GLY A 339 8.85 5.46 -1.68
N THR A 340 9.35 4.99 -0.54
CA THR A 340 10.32 5.69 0.32
C THR A 340 11.57 6.19 -0.44
N ARG A 341 12.03 5.42 -1.44
CA ARG A 341 13.19 5.79 -2.28
C ARG A 341 12.92 6.93 -3.27
N LEU A 342 11.70 7.47 -3.31
CA LEU A 342 11.36 8.74 -3.95
C LEU A 342 11.10 9.84 -2.92
N THR A 343 10.20 9.59 -1.98
CA THR A 343 9.60 10.65 -1.13
C THR A 343 10.30 10.86 0.21
N CYS A 344 11.29 10.02 0.56
CA CYS A 344 12.11 10.14 1.77
C CYS A 344 13.54 9.62 1.55
N ASP A 345 14.13 9.86 0.37
CA ASP A 345 15.51 9.45 0.04
C ASP A 345 16.40 10.69 -0.11
N ILE A 346 16.59 11.36 1.01
CA ILE A 346 17.37 12.60 1.13
C ILE A 346 18.68 12.25 1.84
N PRO A 347 19.84 12.76 1.38
CA PRO A 347 21.11 12.50 2.04
C PRO A 347 21.07 12.82 3.54
N GLN A 348 21.60 11.93 4.36
CA GLN A 348 21.65 12.00 5.83
C GLN A 348 20.29 11.84 6.53
N VAL A 349 19.18 11.70 5.82
CA VAL A 349 17.88 11.37 6.39
C VAL A 349 17.71 9.86 6.42
N LYS A 350 17.42 9.30 7.60
CA LYS A 350 17.07 7.88 7.76
C LYS A 350 15.55 7.73 7.67
N PRO A 351 15.02 7.09 6.63
CA PRO A 351 13.59 6.81 6.53
C PRO A 351 13.11 5.88 7.65
N LEU A 352 11.87 6.09 8.10
CA LEU A 352 11.25 5.18 9.06
C LEU A 352 10.84 3.85 8.41
N ASN A 353 11.00 2.75 9.15
CA ASN A 353 10.46 1.46 8.75
C ASN A 353 9.22 1.11 9.60
N ILE A 354 8.11 1.76 9.27
CA ILE A 354 6.86 1.68 9.99
C ILE A 354 5.74 1.10 9.13
N VAL A 355 4.83 0.36 9.76
CA VAL A 355 3.64 -0.22 9.12
C VAL A 355 2.48 -0.26 10.11
N ILE A 356 1.25 -0.27 9.60
CA ILE A 356 0.05 -0.69 10.33
C ILE A 356 -0.49 -1.94 9.65
N LYS A 357 -0.85 -2.95 10.42
CA LYS A 357 -1.32 -4.23 9.87
C LYS A 357 -2.54 -4.74 10.60
N LEU A 358 -3.47 -5.29 9.85
CA LEU A 358 -4.62 -6.00 10.38
C LEU A 358 -4.14 -7.17 11.24
N VAL A 359 -4.69 -7.31 12.43
CA VAL A 359 -4.36 -8.39 13.39
C VAL A 359 -5.59 -9.21 13.76
N GLU A 360 -6.79 -8.63 13.66
CA GLU A 360 -8.04 -9.31 13.95
C GLU A 360 -9.13 -8.92 12.94
N CYS A 361 -10.00 -9.86 12.63
CA CYS A 361 -11.25 -9.66 11.91
C CYS A 361 -12.37 -10.42 12.63
N ASN A 362 -13.44 -9.73 12.98
CA ASN A 362 -14.56 -10.24 13.80
C ASN A 362 -14.10 -10.93 15.10
N GLY A 363 -13.12 -10.30 15.81
CA GLY A 363 -12.58 -10.80 17.07
C GLY A 363 -11.70 -12.05 16.94
N LYS A 364 -11.35 -12.46 15.72
CA LYS A 364 -10.49 -13.61 15.45
C LYS A 364 -9.19 -13.18 14.77
N PRO A 365 -8.07 -13.88 15.03
CA PRO A 365 -6.77 -13.51 14.46
C PRO A 365 -6.75 -13.65 12.94
N VAL A 366 -5.98 -12.79 12.28
CA VAL A 366 -5.60 -12.89 10.87
C VAL A 366 -4.08 -12.81 10.73
N ALA A 367 -3.54 -13.31 9.61
CA ALA A 367 -2.11 -13.36 9.42
C ALA A 367 -1.67 -12.98 8.00
N LYS A 368 -0.50 -12.32 7.91
CA LYS A 368 0.31 -12.30 6.70
C LYS A 368 1.50 -13.25 6.91
N LEU A 369 1.66 -14.27 6.05
CA LEU A 369 2.80 -15.20 6.12
C LEU A 369 4.01 -14.66 5.36
N SER A 370 3.83 -14.18 4.12
CA SER A 370 4.89 -13.63 3.24
C SER A 370 5.91 -14.67 2.74
N ASP A 371 6.48 -14.42 1.57
CA ASP A 371 7.60 -15.20 1.01
C ASP A 371 8.96 -14.84 1.64
N SER A 372 9.04 -13.72 2.37
CA SER A 372 10.27 -13.32 3.06
C SER A 372 10.33 -13.84 4.48
N PRO A 373 11.43 -14.50 4.89
CA PRO A 373 11.62 -14.94 6.27
C PRO A 373 11.50 -13.77 7.27
N GLY A 374 10.83 -14.02 8.40
CA GLY A 374 10.68 -13.02 9.47
C GLY A 374 9.64 -11.91 9.22
N LYS A 375 8.98 -11.89 8.06
CA LYS A 375 7.90 -10.94 7.75
C LYS A 375 6.50 -11.42 8.20
N THR A 376 6.37 -12.60 8.81
CA THR A 376 5.09 -13.09 9.35
C THR A 376 4.57 -12.16 10.44
N ILE A 377 3.32 -11.72 10.33
CA ILE A 377 2.64 -10.87 11.30
C ILE A 377 1.39 -11.58 11.78
N CYS A 378 1.43 -12.09 12.99
CA CYS A 378 0.30 -12.63 13.74
C CYS A 378 0.78 -12.98 15.16
N HIS A 379 0.01 -12.62 16.17
CA HIS A 379 0.29 -12.97 17.57
C HIS A 379 -0.14 -14.40 17.90
N ASP A 380 -1.16 -14.92 17.22
CA ASP A 380 -1.69 -16.26 17.46
C ASP A 380 -0.93 -17.34 16.67
N LYS A 381 -0.02 -18.01 17.36
CA LYS A 381 0.77 -19.12 16.78
C LYS A 381 -0.11 -20.33 16.40
N ALA A 382 -1.27 -20.52 17.03
CA ALA A 382 -2.18 -21.61 16.70
C ALA A 382 -2.89 -21.31 15.39
N PHE A 383 -3.33 -20.08 15.20
CA PHE A 383 -3.90 -19.63 13.92
C PHE A 383 -2.89 -19.72 12.77
N VAL A 384 -1.63 -19.29 12.98
CA VAL A 384 -0.57 -19.43 11.96
C VAL A 384 -0.39 -20.89 11.54
N ARG A 385 -0.41 -21.85 12.50
CA ARG A 385 -0.36 -23.29 12.16
C ARG A 385 -1.57 -23.77 11.40
N ALA A 386 -2.77 -23.33 11.79
CA ALA A 386 -4.00 -23.67 11.09
C ALA A 386 -4.00 -23.13 9.65
N LEU A 387 -3.57 -21.86 9.47
CA LEU A 387 -3.46 -21.23 8.16
C LEU A 387 -2.44 -21.97 7.27
N ARG A 388 -1.26 -22.29 7.80
CA ARG A 388 -0.27 -23.07 7.05
C ARG A 388 -0.79 -24.46 6.65
N LYS A 389 -1.55 -25.12 7.53
CA LYS A 389 -2.18 -26.41 7.23
C LYS A 389 -3.25 -26.28 6.13
N ALA A 390 -4.09 -25.23 6.20
CA ALA A 390 -5.14 -24.98 5.21
C ALA A 390 -4.57 -24.77 3.78
N PHE A 391 -3.34 -24.25 3.69
CA PHE A 391 -2.66 -24.00 2.41
C PHE A 391 -1.54 -25.02 2.10
N ASP A 392 -1.51 -26.17 2.78
CA ASP A 392 -0.52 -27.24 2.59
C ASP A 392 0.95 -26.79 2.69
N LEU A 393 1.21 -25.76 3.51
CA LEU A 393 2.54 -25.22 3.70
C LEU A 393 3.31 -25.99 4.80
N PRO A 394 4.65 -26.12 4.66
CA PRO A 394 5.49 -26.71 5.70
C PRO A 394 5.30 -26.00 7.03
N GLN A 395 5.18 -26.76 8.13
CA GLN A 395 5.10 -26.19 9.47
C GLN A 395 6.46 -25.59 9.85
N VAL A 396 6.45 -24.43 10.53
CA VAL A 396 7.69 -23.83 11.05
C VAL A 396 8.25 -24.78 12.12
N LYS A 397 9.43 -25.34 11.89
CA LYS A 397 10.15 -26.10 12.92
C LYS A 397 10.32 -25.20 14.14
N LYS A 398 9.97 -25.71 15.34
CA LYS A 398 10.35 -25.03 16.57
C LYS A 398 11.86 -24.82 16.52
N ALA A 399 12.31 -23.57 16.60
CA ALA A 399 13.70 -23.32 16.96
C ALA A 399 13.93 -24.00 18.32
N SER A 400 14.77 -25.00 18.30
CA SER A 400 15.21 -25.74 19.50
C SER A 400 16.03 -24.84 20.43
#